data_e7e0d39019d3cae71370a09c03ba14ac
#
_entry.id   e7e0d39019d3cae71370a09c03ba14ac
#
_cell.length_a   1.000
_cell.length_b   1.000
_cell.length_c   1.000
_cell.angle_alpha   90.00
_cell.angle_beta   90.00
_cell.angle_gamma   90.00
#
_symmetry.space_group_name_H-M   'P 1'
#
loop_
_entity.id
_entity.type
_entity.pdbx_description
1 polymer ?
#
loop_
_entity_poly.entity_id
_entity_poly.type
_entity_poly.pdbx_seq_one_letter_code
_entity_poly.pdbx_strand_id
1 'polypeptide(L)' 'MPIFSYLAYPVRGAKEQLVKDLSALDFCEVTPAENEEVLILVTDTPDEGTEKKLQEKLKTLKSLESIGMTFGHTDE' A
#
# COMPACT_ATOMS: atom_id res chain seq x y z
N MET A 1 15.25 9.35 -0.27
CA MET A 1 13.82 9.21 -0.50
C MET A 1 13.37 7.89 0.07
N PRO A 2 12.41 7.93 0.98
CA PRO A 2 11.99 6.68 1.63
C PRO A 2 11.18 5.79 0.68
N ILE A 3 11.52 4.52 0.70
CA ILE A 3 10.79 3.52 -0.05
C ILE A 3 10.37 2.45 0.95
N PHE A 4 9.07 2.16 0.98
CA PHE A 4 8.54 1.17 1.90
C PHE A 4 7.75 0.13 1.15
N SER A 5 7.78 -1.10 1.66
CA SER A 5 6.98 -2.19 1.14
C SER A 5 5.98 -2.63 2.20
N TYR A 6 4.75 -2.79 1.76
CA TYR A 6 3.67 -3.22 2.64
C TYR A 6 2.98 -4.43 2.05
N LEU A 7 2.42 -5.25 2.92
CA LEU A 7 1.45 -6.24 2.52
C LEU A 7 0.07 -5.68 2.83
N ALA A 8 -0.72 -5.48 1.81
CA ALA A 8 -2.05 -4.92 1.95
C ALA A 8 -3.07 -6.04 1.83
N TYR A 9 -3.87 -6.23 2.86
CA TYR A 9 -4.86 -7.29 2.90
C TYR A 9 -6.22 -6.71 2.59
N PRO A 10 -6.83 -7.10 1.47
CA PRO A 10 -8.14 -6.56 1.12
C PRO A 10 -9.24 -7.17 1.97
N VAL A 11 -10.32 -6.45 2.11
CA VAL A 11 -11.53 -7.02 2.65
C VAL A 11 -11.95 -8.16 1.71
N ARG A 12 -12.57 -9.18 2.27
CA ARG A 12 -12.94 -10.36 1.52
C ARG A 12 -13.76 -9.97 0.28
N GLY A 13 -13.29 -10.40 -0.87
CA GLY A 13 -13.95 -10.10 -2.13
C GLY A 13 -13.66 -8.73 -2.69
N ALA A 14 -12.80 -7.95 -2.03
CA ALA A 14 -12.51 -6.58 -2.48
C ALA A 14 -11.12 -6.42 -3.07
N LYS A 15 -10.49 -7.51 -3.47
CA LYS A 15 -9.12 -7.43 -3.97
C LYS A 15 -9.00 -6.51 -5.18
N GLU A 16 -9.90 -6.65 -6.14
CA GLU A 16 -9.85 -5.81 -7.33
C GLU A 16 -10.15 -4.35 -7.00
N GLN A 17 -11.08 -4.12 -6.09
CA GLN A 17 -11.39 -2.76 -5.70
C GLN A 17 -10.19 -2.13 -5.00
N LEU A 18 -9.50 -2.89 -4.16
CA LEU A 18 -8.33 -2.37 -3.47
C LEU A 18 -7.22 -2.04 -4.46
N VAL A 19 -7.03 -2.87 -5.48
CA VAL A 19 -6.04 -2.55 -6.51
C VAL A 19 -6.35 -1.21 -7.15
N LYS A 20 -7.61 -0.96 -7.47
CA LYS A 20 -8.01 0.30 -8.08
C LYS A 20 -7.80 1.46 -7.12
N ASP A 21 -8.18 1.27 -5.86
CA ASP A 21 -8.03 2.34 -4.87
C ASP A 21 -6.58 2.70 -4.67
N LEU A 22 -5.71 1.71 -4.56
CA LEU A 22 -4.29 1.97 -4.35
C LEU A 22 -3.64 2.55 -5.60
N SER A 23 -4.04 2.09 -6.77
CA SER A 23 -3.47 2.60 -8.01
C SER A 23 -3.83 4.06 -8.26
N ALA A 24 -4.89 4.54 -7.64
CA ALA A 24 -5.29 5.93 -7.78
C ALA A 24 -4.48 6.86 -6.89
N LEU A 25 -3.70 6.32 -5.97
CA LEU A 25 -2.91 7.15 -5.07
C LEU A 25 -1.56 7.46 -5.69
N ASP A 26 -1.07 8.67 -5.40
CA ASP A 26 0.25 9.06 -5.87
C ASP A 26 1.33 8.30 -5.12
N PHE A 27 2.47 8.10 -5.76
CA PHE A 27 3.65 7.50 -5.15
C PHE A 27 3.45 6.04 -4.74
N CYS A 28 2.44 5.36 -5.27
CA CYS A 28 2.15 3.98 -4.93
C CYS A 28 2.23 3.08 -6.14
N GLU A 29 2.87 1.93 -5.97
CA GLU A 29 2.82 0.86 -6.94
C GLU A 29 2.23 -0.35 -6.26
N VAL A 30 1.25 -0.98 -6.88
CA VAL A 30 0.59 -2.13 -6.29
C VAL A 30 0.71 -3.32 -7.23
N THR A 31 1.05 -4.46 -6.67
CA THR A 31 1.17 -5.70 -7.41
C THR A 31 0.37 -6.77 -6.68
N PRO A 32 -0.68 -7.32 -7.30
CA PRO A 32 -1.43 -8.38 -6.64
C PRO A 32 -0.64 -9.68 -6.61
N ALA A 33 -0.71 -10.38 -5.49
CA ALA A 33 -0.12 -11.71 -5.39
C ALA A 33 -1.04 -12.69 -6.11
N GLU A 34 -0.44 -13.63 -6.84
CA GLU A 34 -1.23 -14.47 -7.72
C GLU A 34 -2.10 -15.47 -6.99
N ASN A 35 -1.59 -16.06 -5.95
CA ASN A 35 -2.29 -17.15 -5.30
C ASN A 35 -2.78 -16.82 -3.91
N GLU A 36 -2.85 -15.53 -3.56
CA GLU A 36 -3.24 -15.14 -2.23
C GLU A 36 -4.04 -13.85 -2.27
N GLU A 37 -4.88 -13.68 -1.27
CA GLU A 37 -5.67 -12.46 -1.15
C GLU A 37 -4.83 -11.39 -0.47
N VAL A 38 -3.75 -11.02 -1.11
CA VAL A 38 -2.85 -10.00 -0.56
C VAL A 38 -2.25 -9.23 -1.73
N LEU A 39 -2.00 -7.96 -1.50
CA LEU A 39 -1.39 -7.09 -2.49
C LEU A 39 -0.05 -6.60 -1.94
N ILE A 40 0.93 -6.52 -2.81
CA ILE A 40 2.21 -5.94 -2.45
C ILE A 40 2.16 -4.47 -2.85
N LEU A 41 2.31 -3.61 -1.86
CA LEU A 41 2.26 -2.17 -2.07
C LEU A 41 3.63 -1.59 -1.81
N VAL A 42 4.16 -0.87 -2.79
CA VAL A 42 5.43 -0.18 -2.63
C VAL A 42 5.16 1.31 -2.74
N THR A 43 5.65 2.06 -1.79
CA THR A 43 5.51 3.51 -1.82
C THR A 43 6.88 4.15 -1.96
N ASP A 44 6.94 5.18 -2.79
CA ASP A 44 8.19 5.91 -3.03
C ASP A 44 7.85 7.38 -2.92
N THR A 45 7.89 7.89 -1.70
CA THR A 45 7.48 9.25 -1.41
C THR A 45 8.70 10.16 -1.32
N PRO A 46 8.53 11.46 -1.58
CA PRO A 46 9.66 12.39 -1.54
C PRO A 46 10.19 12.67 -0.15
N ASP A 47 9.35 12.51 0.88
CA ASP A 47 9.78 12.77 2.26
C ASP A 47 8.88 12.02 3.22
N GLU A 48 9.29 12.02 4.49
CA GLU A 48 8.55 11.28 5.51
C GLU A 48 7.19 11.87 5.80
N GLY A 49 7.05 13.18 5.65
CA GLY A 49 5.74 13.80 5.86
C GLY A 49 4.72 13.32 4.85
N THR A 50 5.13 13.20 3.59
CA THR A 50 4.25 12.69 2.55
C THR A 50 3.91 11.23 2.80
N GLU A 51 4.91 10.45 3.25
CA GLU A 51 4.67 9.04 3.55
C GLU A 51 3.66 8.90 4.69
N LYS A 52 3.78 9.72 5.71
CA LYS A 52 2.87 9.67 6.84
C LYS A 52 1.45 9.99 6.43
N LYS A 53 1.29 11.02 5.58
CA LYS A 53 -0.04 11.35 5.08
C LYS A 53 -0.61 10.22 4.25
N LEU A 54 0.23 9.57 3.47
CA LEU A 54 -0.19 8.46 2.65
C LEU A 54 -0.67 7.31 3.52
N GLN A 55 0.06 7.02 4.61
CA GLN A 55 -0.34 5.96 5.51
C GLN A 55 -1.70 6.24 6.15
N GLU A 56 -1.95 7.51 6.50
CA GLU A 56 -3.24 7.87 7.04
C GLU A 56 -4.35 7.69 6.02
N LYS A 57 -4.06 8.02 4.78
CA LYS A 57 -5.04 7.87 3.73
C LYS A 57 -5.35 6.39 3.47
N LEU A 58 -4.33 5.53 3.55
CA LEU A 58 -4.54 4.11 3.38
C LEU A 58 -5.53 3.57 4.41
N LYS A 59 -5.47 4.09 5.63
CA LYS A 59 -6.35 3.60 6.69
C LYS A 59 -7.80 3.96 6.46
N THR A 60 -8.08 4.89 5.54
CA THR A 60 -9.47 5.29 5.26
C THR A 60 -10.10 4.47 4.16
N LEU A 61 -9.34 3.61 3.49
CA LEU A 61 -9.87 2.83 2.38
C LEU A 61 -10.76 1.71 2.90
N LYS A 62 -11.97 1.65 2.38
CA LYS A 62 -12.91 0.64 2.84
C LYS A 62 -12.60 -0.73 2.29
N SER A 63 -11.87 -0.79 1.19
CA SER A 63 -11.49 -2.06 0.58
C SER A 63 -10.27 -2.68 1.27
N LEU A 64 -9.59 -1.93 2.14
CA LEU A 64 -8.41 -2.41 2.84
C LEU A 64 -8.81 -2.89 4.22
N GLU A 65 -8.55 -4.16 4.51
CA GLU A 65 -8.86 -4.70 5.83
C GLU A 65 -7.71 -4.46 6.80
N SER A 66 -6.49 -4.74 6.37
CA SER A 66 -5.33 -4.50 7.23
C SER A 66 -4.11 -4.31 6.36
N ILE A 67 -3.07 -3.73 6.93
CA ILE A 67 -1.85 -3.50 6.21
C ILE A 67 -0.68 -3.72 7.17
N GLY A 68 0.35 -4.41 6.68
CA GLY A 68 1.54 -4.67 7.47
C GLY A 68 2.76 -4.23 6.70
N MET A 69 3.69 -3.57 7.37
CA MET A 69 4.93 -3.19 6.75
C MET A 69 5.89 -4.37 6.79
N THR A 70 6.26 -4.88 5.62
CA THR A 70 7.18 -5.99 5.56
C THR A 70 8.62 -5.52 5.51
N PHE A 71 8.87 -4.29 5.02
CA PHE A 71 10.24 -3.90 4.79
C PHE A 71 10.30 -2.40 4.65
N GLY A 72 11.02 -1.75 5.48
CA GLY A 72 11.23 -0.31 5.41
C GLY A 72 12.66 -0.05 4.97
N HIS A 73 12.84 0.66 3.85
CA HIS A 73 14.13 0.88 3.32
C HIS A 73 14.34 2.33 3.13
N THR A 74 15.29 2.86 3.77
CA THR A 74 15.72 4.18 3.44
C THR A 74 17.01 3.95 2.77
N ASP A 75 17.21 4.04 1.68
CA ASP A 75 18.27 3.88 1.08
C ASP A 75 19.39 4.06 1.52
N GLU A 76 19.97 3.61 1.46
CA GLU A 76 21.13 3.67 1.77
C GLU A 76 21.80 3.63 0.90
#